data_7b26b4ffbd39b03cbb45b8dda621cc58
#
_entry.id   7b26b4ffbd39b03cbb45b8dda621cc58
#
_cell.length_a   1.000
_cell.length_b   1.000
_cell.length_c   1.000
_cell.angle_alpha   90.00
_cell.angle_beta   90.00
_cell.angle_gamma   90.00
#
_symmetry.space_group_name_H-M   'P 1'
#
loop_
_entity.id
_entity.type
_entity.pdbx_description
1 polymer ?
#
loop_
_entity_poly.entity_id
_entity_poly.type
_entity_poly.pdbx_seq_one_letter_code
_entity_poly.pdbx_strand_id
1 'polypeptide(L)'
;LEPINIFSRMAEPEKVAQVLRGFGLEFQQDGGDRDWTKIVVALEIEGVTSTLTITHSVEYYSEPNWSTQMAGMRGYFSRFPPSDNREQAMCLTTTFRFSLGTIFEPDFNPEGDVRLDIVFQIAEMLDGVLFTPSGLRDANGRILLSMDEDDHDPEAVWPKVIGRVHLDESELASEVEEEEYVESEEVEPPAADRVARRTLALAAVTMRALLEQDAHDPEANEVYKEMLKWLEGIDLQDELEPEEWKVVQRPLGKLQPQDQINATWRFEGLGVLAWALGLFEIPDCDQLVDTNVLLRACGMLDVELSGQILGNPQLRPLEELQAKQKQLFALHWRLRNYHLDSKVMDFEEFAQKCWFGPLSIDGLTIIDGDLGLFDKRLDQATEEEFSLAFSSARERHLAINWLCDGPFLYSEADEST
;
A
#
# COMPACT_ATOMS: atom_id res chain seq x y z
N LEU A 1 5.72 19.25 -9.41
CA LEU A 1 5.56 18.72 -10.79
C LEU A 1 5.04 17.29 -10.70
N GLU A 2 4.19 16.90 -11.64
CA GLU A 2 3.51 15.61 -11.59
C GLU A 2 4.49 14.46 -11.87
N PRO A 3 4.47 13.36 -11.10
CA PRO A 3 5.25 12.17 -11.42
C PRO A 3 4.79 11.60 -12.77
N ILE A 4 5.72 11.13 -13.56
CA ILE A 4 5.45 10.46 -14.84
C ILE A 4 5.78 8.98 -14.67
N ASN A 5 4.81 8.11 -14.95
CA ASN A 5 5.03 6.68 -15.02
C ASN A 5 4.79 6.19 -16.44
N ILE A 6 5.65 5.30 -16.92
CA ILE A 6 5.46 4.65 -18.23
C ILE A 6 4.79 3.31 -17.98
N PHE A 7 3.69 3.02 -18.69
CA PHE A 7 3.08 1.70 -18.72
C PHE A 7 3.18 1.12 -20.12
N SER A 8 3.56 -0.15 -20.20
CA SER A 8 3.77 -0.83 -21.46
C SER A 8 3.27 -2.26 -21.43
N ARG A 9 2.94 -2.78 -22.59
CA ARG A 9 2.64 -4.19 -22.85
C ARG A 9 3.91 -5.02 -23.06
N MET A 10 5.03 -4.36 -23.28
CA MET A 10 6.34 -4.97 -23.57
C MET A 10 7.20 -4.94 -22.31
N ALA A 11 7.39 -6.10 -21.68
CA ALA A 11 8.28 -6.26 -20.53
C ALA A 11 9.73 -6.44 -21.01
N GLU A 12 10.33 -5.36 -21.55
CA GLU A 12 11.67 -5.36 -22.14
C GLU A 12 12.56 -4.29 -21.48
N PRO A 13 12.96 -4.47 -20.20
CA PRO A 13 13.75 -3.49 -19.46
C PRO A 13 15.11 -3.14 -20.12
N GLU A 14 15.68 -4.06 -20.90
CA GLU A 14 16.91 -3.85 -21.65
C GLU A 14 16.81 -2.74 -22.70
N LYS A 15 15.62 -2.40 -23.16
CA LYS A 15 15.39 -1.30 -24.11
C LYS A 15 15.68 0.07 -23.52
N VAL A 16 15.49 0.23 -22.21
CA VAL A 16 15.80 1.50 -21.50
C VAL A 16 17.28 1.83 -21.67
N ALA A 17 18.17 0.89 -21.41
CA ALA A 17 19.60 1.08 -21.57
C ALA A 17 19.99 1.34 -23.04
N GLN A 18 19.27 0.75 -24.01
CA GLN A 18 19.49 1.03 -25.44
C GLN A 18 19.17 2.48 -25.80
N VAL A 19 18.04 3.02 -25.30
CA VAL A 19 17.66 4.41 -25.51
C VAL A 19 18.73 5.34 -24.93
N LEU A 20 19.15 5.13 -23.69
CA LEU A 20 20.17 5.96 -23.05
C LEU A 20 21.50 5.97 -23.81
N ARG A 21 21.94 4.80 -24.27
CA ARG A 21 23.13 4.70 -25.13
C ARG A 21 22.93 5.41 -26.47
N GLY A 22 21.72 5.38 -27.03
CA GLY A 22 21.37 6.11 -28.27
C GLY A 22 21.49 7.62 -28.12
N PHE A 23 21.21 8.18 -26.95
CA PHE A 23 21.46 9.58 -26.60
C PHE A 23 22.95 9.86 -26.31
N GLY A 24 23.82 8.84 -26.28
CA GLY A 24 25.23 8.99 -25.92
C GLY A 24 25.45 9.30 -24.44
N LEU A 25 24.52 8.91 -23.57
CA LEU A 25 24.56 9.22 -22.16
C LEU A 25 25.31 8.14 -21.38
N GLU A 26 26.05 8.58 -20.37
CA GLU A 26 26.58 7.72 -19.33
C GLU A 26 25.53 7.60 -18.22
N PHE A 27 25.32 6.41 -17.71
CA PHE A 27 24.36 6.16 -16.63
C PHE A 27 24.88 5.11 -15.65
N GLN A 28 24.41 5.18 -14.44
CA GLN A 28 24.63 4.17 -13.39
C GLN A 28 23.42 3.25 -13.34
N GLN A 29 23.64 1.95 -13.29
CA GLN A 29 22.62 0.93 -13.27
C GLN A 29 22.95 -0.05 -12.14
N ASP A 30 21.96 -0.40 -11.31
CA ASP A 30 22.05 -1.51 -10.37
C ASP A 30 21.55 -2.79 -11.05
N GLY A 31 22.32 -3.85 -10.98
CA GLY A 31 21.97 -5.12 -11.63
C GLY A 31 22.39 -5.22 -13.12
N GLY A 32 21.95 -6.28 -13.77
CA GLY A 32 22.21 -6.58 -15.18
C GLY A 32 21.22 -5.90 -16.14
N ASP A 33 21.36 -6.15 -17.44
CA ASP A 33 20.54 -5.49 -18.46
C ASP A 33 19.01 -5.79 -18.34
N ARG A 34 18.62 -6.86 -17.65
CA ARG A 34 17.22 -7.28 -17.51
C ARG A 34 16.69 -7.29 -16.07
N ASP A 35 17.57 -7.25 -15.09
CA ASP A 35 17.27 -7.41 -13.67
C ASP A 35 17.66 -6.18 -12.84
N TRP A 36 17.88 -5.03 -13.49
CA TRP A 36 18.10 -3.78 -12.80
C TRP A 36 16.79 -3.29 -12.13
N THR A 37 16.93 -2.59 -11.03
CA THR A 37 15.80 -1.96 -10.34
C THR A 37 15.84 -0.44 -10.43
N LYS A 38 17.04 0.12 -10.67
CA LYS A 38 17.26 1.55 -10.74
C LYS A 38 18.33 1.91 -11.78
N ILE A 39 18.04 2.91 -12.60
CA ILE A 39 18.99 3.58 -13.47
C ILE A 39 19.02 5.06 -13.10
N VAL A 40 20.21 5.65 -13.01
CA VAL A 40 20.41 7.08 -12.74
C VAL A 40 21.24 7.67 -13.87
N VAL A 41 20.71 8.71 -14.51
CA VAL A 41 21.36 9.49 -15.57
C VAL A 41 21.64 10.88 -15.02
N ALA A 42 22.90 11.31 -15.03
CA ALA A 42 23.29 12.68 -14.69
C ALA A 42 23.55 13.48 -15.96
N LEU A 43 23.01 14.69 -16.02
CA LEU A 43 23.03 15.58 -17.16
C LEU A 43 23.36 17.01 -16.72
N GLU A 44 24.06 17.76 -17.56
CA GLU A 44 24.23 19.21 -17.39
C GLU A 44 23.18 19.92 -18.23
N ILE A 45 22.20 20.55 -17.61
CA ILE A 45 21.14 21.32 -18.28
C ILE A 45 21.29 22.79 -17.86
N GLU A 46 21.59 23.65 -18.82
CA GLU A 46 21.79 25.09 -18.58
C GLU A 46 22.82 25.43 -17.47
N GLY A 47 23.82 24.56 -17.29
CA GLY A 47 24.87 24.70 -16.27
C GLY A 47 24.46 24.23 -14.86
N VAL A 48 23.34 23.52 -14.76
CA VAL A 48 22.87 22.86 -13.54
C VAL A 48 22.98 21.36 -13.69
N THR A 49 23.64 20.71 -12.74
CA THR A 49 23.64 19.24 -12.69
C THR A 49 22.23 18.74 -12.38
N SER A 50 21.66 17.99 -13.31
CA SER A 50 20.31 17.47 -13.25
C SER A 50 20.32 15.96 -13.35
N THR A 51 19.41 15.29 -12.70
CA THR A 51 19.31 13.82 -12.76
C THR A 51 17.95 13.37 -13.26
N LEU A 52 17.95 12.24 -13.95
CA LEU A 52 16.77 11.43 -14.24
C LEU A 52 17.00 10.07 -13.61
N THR A 53 16.16 9.71 -12.66
CA THR A 53 16.13 8.37 -12.08
C THR A 53 14.97 7.60 -12.68
N ILE A 54 15.24 6.38 -13.16
CA ILE A 54 14.24 5.46 -13.72
C ILE A 54 14.25 4.22 -12.85
N THR A 55 13.09 3.80 -12.40
CA THR A 55 12.93 2.65 -11.50
C THR A 55 11.93 1.65 -12.05
N HIS A 56 12.15 0.38 -11.79
CA HIS A 56 11.13 -0.65 -11.86
C HIS A 56 11.39 -1.71 -10.78
N SER A 57 10.35 -2.45 -10.39
CA SER A 57 10.47 -3.51 -9.40
C SER A 57 9.92 -4.81 -9.96
N VAL A 58 10.71 -5.87 -9.92
CA VAL A 58 10.29 -7.20 -10.38
C VAL A 58 9.17 -7.76 -9.47
N GLU A 59 9.20 -7.44 -8.18
CA GLU A 59 8.17 -7.85 -7.22
C GLU A 59 6.81 -7.22 -7.51
N TYR A 60 6.81 -6.05 -8.14
CA TYR A 60 5.62 -5.31 -8.53
C TYR A 60 4.76 -6.04 -9.57
N TYR A 61 5.37 -6.90 -10.39
CA TYR A 61 4.70 -7.67 -11.44
C TYR A 61 4.20 -9.04 -10.95
N SER A 62 4.42 -9.37 -9.68
CA SER A 62 3.90 -10.59 -9.09
C SER A 62 2.40 -10.48 -8.84
N GLU A 63 1.65 -11.55 -9.12
CA GLU A 63 0.25 -11.63 -8.73
C GLU A 63 0.15 -11.89 -7.21
N PRO A 64 -0.84 -11.27 -6.50
CA PRO A 64 -1.94 -10.47 -7.05
C PRO A 64 -1.64 -8.96 -7.19
N ASN A 65 -0.45 -8.48 -6.84
CA ASN A 65 -0.12 -7.05 -6.81
C ASN A 65 -0.38 -6.36 -8.16
N TRP A 66 0.04 -6.97 -9.26
CA TRP A 66 -0.12 -6.39 -10.59
C TRP A 66 -1.59 -6.26 -11.00
N SER A 67 -2.37 -7.31 -10.82
CA SER A 67 -3.81 -7.28 -11.15
C SER A 67 -4.57 -6.27 -10.30
N THR A 68 -4.26 -6.15 -9.01
CA THR A 68 -4.84 -5.14 -8.10
C THR A 68 -4.53 -3.72 -8.58
N GLN A 69 -3.30 -3.46 -9.00
CA GLN A 69 -2.94 -2.13 -9.52
C GLN A 69 -3.63 -1.81 -10.84
N MET A 70 -3.72 -2.78 -11.74
CA MET A 70 -4.44 -2.59 -13.01
C MET A 70 -5.93 -2.38 -12.77
N ALA A 71 -6.52 -3.04 -11.79
CA ALA A 71 -7.89 -2.79 -11.34
C ALA A 71 -8.05 -1.37 -10.76
N GLY A 72 -7.13 -0.94 -9.90
CA GLY A 72 -7.10 0.43 -9.36
C GLY A 72 -6.98 1.49 -10.46
N MET A 73 -6.13 1.26 -11.47
CA MET A 73 -6.00 2.16 -12.62
C MET A 73 -7.29 2.21 -13.46
N ARG A 74 -7.97 1.09 -13.68
CA ARG A 74 -9.30 1.06 -14.33
C ARG A 74 -10.32 1.83 -13.51
N GLY A 75 -10.38 1.61 -12.19
CA GLY A 75 -11.24 2.36 -11.28
C GLY A 75 -10.95 3.85 -11.27
N TYR A 76 -9.69 4.27 -11.48
CA TYR A 76 -9.35 5.67 -11.68
C TYR A 76 -9.93 6.21 -12.99
N PHE A 77 -9.70 5.55 -14.12
CA PHE A 77 -10.25 5.99 -15.43
C PHE A 77 -11.78 5.96 -15.47
N SER A 78 -12.45 5.08 -14.74
CA SER A 78 -13.91 5.04 -14.68
C SER A 78 -14.55 6.33 -14.15
N ARG A 79 -13.77 7.14 -13.39
CA ARG A 79 -14.21 8.45 -12.86
C ARG A 79 -14.13 9.58 -13.88
N PHE A 80 -13.47 9.35 -15.01
CA PHE A 80 -13.38 10.34 -16.10
C PHE A 80 -14.72 10.44 -16.84
N PRO A 81 -15.01 11.57 -17.51
CA PRO A 81 -16.21 11.69 -18.32
C PRO A 81 -16.37 10.54 -19.31
N PRO A 82 -17.58 10.03 -19.53
CA PRO A 82 -17.83 8.96 -20.50
C PRO A 82 -17.37 9.36 -21.90
N SER A 83 -16.44 8.61 -22.49
CA SER A 83 -15.91 8.86 -23.83
C SER A 83 -15.27 7.59 -24.41
N ASP A 84 -15.16 7.50 -25.73
CA ASP A 84 -14.46 6.40 -26.40
C ASP A 84 -12.99 6.28 -25.92
N ASN A 85 -12.34 7.42 -25.63
CA ASN A 85 -10.98 7.45 -25.12
C ASN A 85 -10.89 6.86 -23.71
N ARG A 86 -11.88 7.11 -22.84
CA ARG A 86 -11.94 6.50 -21.51
C ARG A 86 -12.04 4.97 -21.62
N GLU A 87 -12.96 4.46 -22.42
CA GLU A 87 -13.15 3.03 -22.61
C GLU A 87 -11.88 2.40 -23.20
N GLN A 88 -11.27 3.07 -24.17
CA GLN A 88 -10.00 2.63 -24.73
C GLN A 88 -8.87 2.59 -23.69
N ALA A 89 -8.78 3.58 -22.79
CA ALA A 89 -7.83 3.60 -21.69
C ALA A 89 -8.08 2.43 -20.72
N MET A 90 -9.32 2.18 -20.35
CA MET A 90 -9.69 1.06 -19.48
C MET A 90 -9.32 -0.29 -20.12
N CYS A 91 -9.62 -0.50 -21.39
CA CYS A 91 -9.20 -1.69 -22.13
C CYS A 91 -7.67 -1.81 -22.18
N LEU A 92 -6.95 -0.71 -22.39
CA LEU A 92 -5.50 -0.71 -22.47
C LEU A 92 -4.85 -1.21 -21.17
N THR A 93 -5.42 -0.88 -20.01
CA THR A 93 -4.88 -1.33 -18.71
C THR A 93 -4.83 -2.85 -18.58
N THR A 94 -5.74 -3.59 -19.21
CA THR A 94 -5.76 -5.06 -19.18
C THR A 94 -4.56 -5.66 -19.91
N THR A 95 -3.95 -4.90 -20.80
CA THR A 95 -2.84 -5.33 -21.66
C THR A 95 -1.47 -5.02 -21.08
N PHE A 96 -1.36 -4.15 -20.08
CA PHE A 96 -0.06 -3.79 -19.50
C PHE A 96 0.61 -5.00 -18.83
N ARG A 97 1.94 -5.03 -18.95
CA ARG A 97 2.80 -6.09 -18.38
C ARG A 97 4.07 -5.51 -17.77
N PHE A 98 4.27 -4.20 -17.87
CA PHE A 98 5.49 -3.53 -17.46
C PHE A 98 5.22 -2.08 -17.11
N SER A 99 5.90 -1.56 -16.09
CA SER A 99 5.86 -0.14 -15.76
C SER A 99 7.22 0.39 -15.31
N LEU A 100 7.45 1.66 -15.54
CA LEU A 100 8.60 2.39 -15.07
C LEU A 100 8.16 3.64 -14.33
N GLY A 101 8.72 3.87 -13.14
CA GLY A 101 8.64 5.15 -12.45
C GLY A 101 9.77 6.08 -12.86
N THR A 102 9.53 7.39 -12.97
CA THR A 102 10.56 8.39 -13.21
C THR A 102 10.61 9.46 -12.14
N ILE A 103 11.83 9.88 -11.78
CA ILE A 103 12.07 10.97 -10.82
C ILE A 103 13.04 11.95 -11.48
N PHE A 104 12.71 13.22 -11.42
CA PHE A 104 13.48 14.33 -11.97
C PHE A 104 14.05 15.19 -10.84
N GLU A 105 15.35 15.39 -10.80
CA GLU A 105 16.02 16.26 -9.82
C GLU A 105 17.00 17.22 -10.51
N PRO A 106 16.81 18.53 -10.39
CA PRO A 106 15.60 19.20 -9.93
C PRO A 106 14.39 18.89 -10.82
N ASP A 107 13.21 19.34 -10.42
CA ASP A 107 12.00 19.22 -11.23
C ASP A 107 12.23 19.65 -12.67
N PHE A 108 11.59 18.98 -13.63
CA PHE A 108 11.78 19.26 -15.04
C PHE A 108 11.03 20.54 -15.50
N ASN A 109 11.56 21.22 -16.50
CA ASN A 109 10.83 22.25 -17.21
C ASN A 109 10.05 21.59 -18.37
N PRO A 110 8.71 21.74 -18.45
CA PRO A 110 7.94 21.18 -19.58
C PRO A 110 8.40 21.65 -20.96
N GLU A 111 9.02 22.83 -21.04
CA GLU A 111 9.52 23.37 -22.29
C GLU A 111 11.04 23.13 -22.41
N GLY A 112 11.42 22.13 -23.20
CA GLY A 112 12.80 21.93 -23.64
C GLY A 112 13.72 21.15 -22.69
N ASP A 113 13.19 20.43 -21.73
CA ASP A 113 13.98 19.56 -20.84
C ASP A 113 14.33 18.24 -21.56
N VAL A 114 15.59 18.02 -21.84
CA VAL A 114 16.08 16.82 -22.52
C VAL A 114 15.73 15.51 -21.78
N ARG A 115 15.48 15.56 -20.46
CA ARG A 115 15.07 14.39 -19.67
C ARG A 115 13.68 13.92 -20.07
N LEU A 116 12.79 14.84 -20.47
CA LEU A 116 11.49 14.50 -21.04
C LEU A 116 11.64 13.81 -22.40
N ASP A 117 12.53 14.29 -23.26
CA ASP A 117 12.81 13.65 -24.54
C ASP A 117 13.28 12.21 -24.36
N ILE A 118 14.10 11.96 -23.32
CA ILE A 118 14.55 10.61 -22.96
C ILE A 118 13.35 9.75 -22.53
N VAL A 119 12.48 10.26 -21.66
CA VAL A 119 11.27 9.55 -21.17
C VAL A 119 10.34 9.25 -22.35
N PHE A 120 10.12 10.20 -23.24
CA PHE A 120 9.30 10.01 -24.44
C PHE A 120 9.88 8.95 -25.37
N GLN A 121 11.18 8.97 -25.60
CA GLN A 121 11.83 7.96 -26.43
C GLN A 121 11.80 6.56 -25.80
N ILE A 122 11.89 6.46 -24.47
CA ILE A 122 11.70 5.18 -23.75
C ILE A 122 10.26 4.70 -23.94
N ALA A 123 9.28 5.57 -23.77
CA ALA A 123 7.87 5.23 -23.95
C ALA A 123 7.59 4.77 -25.40
N GLU A 124 8.15 5.47 -26.40
CA GLU A 124 8.02 5.08 -27.82
C GLU A 124 8.67 3.72 -28.10
N MET A 125 9.87 3.47 -27.58
CA MET A 125 10.59 2.21 -27.77
C MET A 125 9.87 1.02 -27.13
N LEU A 126 9.13 1.25 -26.05
CA LEU A 126 8.36 0.26 -25.33
C LEU A 126 6.91 0.14 -25.83
N ASP A 127 6.49 0.88 -26.87
CA ASP A 127 5.10 0.99 -27.29
C ASP A 127 4.17 1.29 -26.09
N GLY A 128 4.61 2.21 -25.25
CA GLY A 128 4.01 2.53 -23.96
C GLY A 128 3.22 3.83 -23.97
N VAL A 129 2.59 4.11 -22.85
CA VAL A 129 1.88 5.35 -22.53
C VAL A 129 2.46 5.99 -21.29
N LEU A 130 2.26 7.29 -21.16
CA LEU A 130 2.65 8.06 -19.99
C LEU A 130 1.42 8.29 -19.10
N PHE A 131 1.51 7.80 -17.89
CA PHE A 131 0.50 8.05 -16.87
C PHE A 131 0.98 9.19 -15.96
N THR A 132 0.14 10.20 -15.81
CA THR A 132 0.34 11.34 -14.91
C THR A 132 -0.90 11.53 -14.03
N PRO A 133 -0.81 12.25 -12.91
CA PRO A 133 -1.99 12.57 -12.10
C PRO A 133 -3.09 13.33 -12.85
N SER A 134 -2.77 14.02 -13.93
CA SER A 134 -3.76 14.73 -14.77
C SER A 134 -4.40 13.85 -15.85
N GLY A 135 -3.88 12.64 -16.12
CA GLY A 135 -4.44 11.72 -17.10
C GLY A 135 -3.43 10.85 -17.82
N LEU A 136 -3.85 10.34 -18.98
CA LEU A 136 -3.06 9.46 -19.83
C LEU A 136 -2.55 10.22 -21.06
N ARG A 137 -1.29 10.00 -21.40
CA ARG A 137 -0.64 10.63 -22.56
C ARG A 137 0.02 9.60 -23.46
N ASP A 138 0.15 9.91 -24.73
CA ASP A 138 0.93 9.09 -25.66
C ASP A 138 2.45 9.18 -25.40
N ALA A 139 3.23 8.42 -26.12
CA ALA A 139 4.68 8.40 -25.99
C ALA A 139 5.35 9.76 -26.28
N ASN A 140 4.67 10.72 -26.91
CA ASN A 140 5.15 12.06 -27.20
C ASN A 140 4.61 13.12 -26.21
N GLY A 141 3.92 12.69 -25.16
CA GLY A 141 3.35 13.57 -24.15
C GLY A 141 2.02 14.23 -24.50
N ARG A 142 1.40 13.87 -25.64
CA ARG A 142 0.09 14.38 -26.06
C ARG A 142 -1.02 13.73 -25.27
N ILE A 143 -2.08 14.47 -24.96
CA ILE A 143 -3.17 14.01 -24.10
C ILE A 143 -4.04 13.01 -24.86
N LEU A 144 -4.08 11.75 -24.36
CA LEU A 144 -4.99 10.69 -24.79
C LEU A 144 -6.31 10.76 -24.03
N LEU A 145 -6.24 11.01 -22.70
CA LEU A 145 -7.38 11.07 -21.79
C LEU A 145 -7.08 12.01 -20.63
N SER A 146 -8.00 12.94 -20.35
CA SER A 146 -7.94 13.91 -19.26
C SER A 146 -9.27 13.94 -18.50
N MET A 147 -9.28 14.49 -17.29
CA MET A 147 -10.50 14.76 -16.52
C MET A 147 -11.35 15.86 -17.15
N ASP A 148 -10.78 16.70 -18.00
CA ASP A 148 -11.51 17.67 -18.79
C ASP A 148 -11.94 17.02 -20.10
N GLU A 149 -13.26 16.90 -20.32
CA GLU A 149 -13.85 16.18 -21.46
C GLU A 149 -13.39 16.70 -22.83
N ASP A 150 -13.10 17.99 -22.92
CA ASP A 150 -12.63 18.67 -24.14
C ASP A 150 -11.10 18.67 -24.30
N ASP A 151 -10.34 18.25 -23.28
CA ASP A 151 -8.89 18.31 -23.25
C ASP A 151 -8.26 16.98 -23.69
N HIS A 152 -8.39 16.68 -24.98
CA HIS A 152 -7.62 15.62 -25.64
C HIS A 152 -6.95 16.15 -26.92
N ASP A 153 -5.77 15.65 -27.21
CA ASP A 153 -5.03 16.05 -28.42
C ASP A 153 -5.47 15.15 -29.59
N PRO A 154 -6.09 15.71 -30.65
CA PRO A 154 -6.51 14.92 -31.80
C PRO A 154 -5.35 14.27 -32.57
N GLU A 155 -4.11 14.71 -32.36
CA GLU A 155 -2.92 14.09 -32.92
C GLU A 155 -2.28 13.04 -31.98
N ALA A 156 -2.84 12.80 -30.79
CA ALA A 156 -2.35 11.80 -29.89
C ALA A 156 -2.52 10.39 -30.48
N VAL A 157 -1.50 9.56 -30.30
CA VAL A 157 -1.43 8.23 -30.92
C VAL A 157 -1.48 7.15 -29.86
N TRP A 158 -2.53 6.35 -29.88
CA TRP A 158 -2.60 5.15 -29.06
C TRP A 158 -1.54 4.12 -29.45
N PRO A 159 -1.04 3.31 -28.51
CA PRO A 159 -0.07 2.25 -28.82
C PRO A 159 -0.53 1.35 -29.98
N LYS A 160 0.39 1.07 -30.91
CA LYS A 160 0.07 0.42 -32.21
C LYS A 160 -0.50 -0.98 -32.11
N VAL A 161 -0.26 -1.69 -31.01
CA VAL A 161 -0.65 -3.10 -30.81
C VAL A 161 -2.09 -3.23 -30.31
N ILE A 162 -2.84 -2.14 -30.18
CA ILE A 162 -4.29 -2.19 -30.12
C ILE A 162 -4.80 -2.37 -31.57
N GLY A 163 -4.54 -3.51 -32.17
CA GLY A 163 -5.53 -4.05 -33.08
C GLY A 163 -6.79 -4.18 -32.24
N ARG A 164 -7.90 -3.60 -32.70
CA ARG A 164 -9.19 -3.68 -32.05
C ARG A 164 -9.36 -5.10 -31.51
N VAL A 165 -9.03 -5.31 -30.26
CA VAL A 165 -9.62 -6.36 -29.48
C VAL A 165 -11.06 -5.87 -29.37
N HIS A 166 -11.92 -6.34 -30.29
CA HIS A 166 -13.30 -6.48 -29.97
C HIS A 166 -13.25 -7.43 -28.75
N LEU A 167 -13.23 -6.85 -27.57
CA LEU A 167 -13.80 -7.53 -26.43
C LEU A 167 -15.23 -7.79 -26.89
N ASP A 168 -15.58 -9.04 -27.07
CA ASP A 168 -16.93 -9.46 -27.38
C ASP A 168 -17.79 -8.78 -26.32
N GLU A 169 -18.88 -8.10 -26.71
CA GLU A 169 -19.78 -7.47 -25.75
C GLU A 169 -20.21 -8.43 -24.64
N SER A 170 -20.09 -9.75 -24.87
CA SER A 170 -20.25 -10.79 -23.87
C SER A 170 -19.07 -10.96 -22.91
N GLU A 171 -17.84 -10.56 -23.26
CA GLU A 171 -16.69 -10.55 -22.32
C GLU A 171 -16.62 -9.24 -21.55
N LEU A 172 -17.06 -8.14 -22.15
CA LEU A 172 -17.34 -6.89 -21.42
C LEU A 172 -18.57 -7.06 -20.51
N ALA A 173 -19.59 -7.80 -20.95
CA ALA A 173 -20.77 -8.10 -20.14
C ALA A 173 -20.56 -9.24 -19.14
N SER A 174 -19.50 -10.03 -19.23
CA SER A 174 -19.17 -11.06 -18.24
C SER A 174 -18.09 -10.62 -17.22
N GLU A 175 -17.35 -9.54 -17.52
CA GLU A 175 -16.52 -8.83 -16.52
C GLU A 175 -17.18 -7.52 -16.04
N VAL A 176 -18.11 -7.01 -16.79
CA VAL A 176 -19.20 -6.14 -16.46
C VAL A 176 -20.48 -6.95 -16.75
N GLU A 177 -20.77 -8.03 -16.03
CA GLU A 177 -22.10 -8.02 -15.49
C GLU A 177 -22.18 -6.59 -15.01
N GLU A 178 -23.10 -5.79 -15.58
CA GLU A 178 -23.58 -4.65 -14.89
C GLU A 178 -23.66 -5.10 -13.42
N GLU A 179 -22.58 -5.01 -12.68
CA GLU A 179 -22.73 -4.51 -11.36
C GLU A 179 -23.43 -3.21 -11.71
N GLU A 180 -24.75 -3.32 -11.96
CA GLU A 180 -25.76 -2.38 -11.56
C GLU A 180 -25.04 -1.70 -10.44
N TYR A 181 -24.59 -0.43 -10.62
CA TYR A 181 -23.95 0.32 -9.56
C TYR A 181 -24.80 0.01 -8.35
N VAL A 182 -24.56 -1.14 -7.83
CA VAL A 182 -24.88 -1.57 -6.50
C VAL A 182 -24.01 -0.57 -5.82
N GLU A 183 -24.61 0.53 -5.41
CA GLU A 183 -24.22 1.42 -4.36
C GLU A 183 -23.36 0.57 -3.49
N SER A 184 -22.01 0.66 -3.69
CA SER A 184 -20.98 -0.32 -3.36
C SER A 184 -21.52 -1.09 -2.19
N GLU A 185 -21.92 -2.37 -2.34
CA GLU A 185 -22.57 -3.08 -1.23
C GLU A 185 -21.76 -2.65 -0.06
N GLU A 186 -22.35 -1.83 0.83
CA GLU A 186 -21.59 -1.16 1.87
C GLU A 186 -20.85 -2.30 2.50
N VAL A 187 -19.52 -2.39 2.25
CA VAL A 187 -18.75 -3.55 2.68
C VAL A 187 -18.93 -3.53 4.18
N GLU A 188 -19.84 -4.35 4.65
CA GLU A 188 -20.14 -4.39 6.06
C GLU A 188 -18.88 -4.92 6.75
N PRO A 189 -18.40 -4.23 7.77
CA PRO A 189 -17.28 -4.72 8.54
C PRO A 189 -17.58 -6.15 8.99
N PRO A 190 -16.56 -7.00 9.18
CA PRO A 190 -16.76 -8.34 9.70
C PRO A 190 -17.65 -8.28 10.95
N ALA A 191 -18.59 -9.20 11.07
CA ALA A 191 -19.50 -9.25 12.20
C ALA A 191 -18.74 -9.21 13.54
N ALA A 192 -19.30 -8.57 14.55
CA ALA A 192 -18.62 -8.31 15.82
C ALA A 192 -18.08 -9.59 16.49
N ASP A 193 -18.75 -10.72 16.34
CA ASP A 193 -18.29 -12.03 16.81
C ASP A 193 -17.02 -12.48 16.09
N ARG A 194 -16.92 -12.26 14.78
CA ARG A 194 -15.73 -12.55 14.01
C ARG A 194 -14.56 -11.65 14.42
N VAL A 195 -14.80 -10.36 14.66
CA VAL A 195 -13.76 -9.44 15.14
C VAL A 195 -13.27 -9.84 16.52
N ALA A 196 -14.17 -10.23 17.43
CA ALA A 196 -13.81 -10.71 18.77
C ALA A 196 -12.94 -11.99 18.69
N ARG A 197 -13.33 -12.96 17.87
CA ARG A 197 -12.58 -14.20 17.65
C ARG A 197 -11.19 -13.89 17.10
N ARG A 198 -11.11 -13.05 16.06
CA ARG A 198 -9.84 -12.62 15.45
C ARG A 198 -8.92 -11.90 16.43
N THR A 199 -9.49 -11.01 17.25
CA THR A 199 -8.74 -10.30 18.31
C THR A 199 -8.06 -11.28 19.27
N LEU A 200 -8.80 -12.27 19.77
CA LEU A 200 -8.26 -13.25 20.71
C LEU A 200 -7.26 -14.22 20.03
N ALA A 201 -7.49 -14.60 18.78
CA ALA A 201 -6.54 -15.40 18.00
C ALA A 201 -5.23 -14.64 17.80
N LEU A 202 -5.30 -13.36 17.41
CA LEU A 202 -4.13 -12.51 17.25
C LEU A 202 -3.39 -12.25 18.56
N ALA A 203 -4.13 -12.17 19.71
CA ALA A 203 -3.52 -12.09 21.02
C ALA A 203 -2.68 -13.33 21.37
N ALA A 204 -3.10 -14.53 20.96
CA ALA A 204 -2.30 -15.75 21.10
C ALA A 204 -1.01 -15.70 20.26
N VAL A 205 -1.09 -15.22 19.02
CA VAL A 205 0.07 -15.08 18.11
C VAL A 205 1.10 -14.10 18.70
N THR A 206 0.63 -12.94 19.15
CA THR A 206 1.51 -11.91 19.73
C THR A 206 2.11 -12.33 21.07
N MET A 207 1.33 -12.98 21.93
CA MET A 207 1.81 -13.55 23.18
C MET A 207 2.88 -14.60 22.95
N ARG A 208 2.68 -15.47 21.93
CA ARG A 208 3.69 -16.47 21.56
C ARG A 208 5.03 -15.83 21.16
N ALA A 209 5.00 -14.73 20.41
CA ALA A 209 6.20 -13.99 20.02
C ALA A 209 6.89 -13.31 21.22
N LEU A 210 6.12 -12.79 22.16
CA LEU A 210 6.65 -12.18 23.38
C LEU A 210 7.38 -13.22 24.25
N LEU A 211 6.76 -14.39 24.45
CA LEU A 211 7.34 -15.48 25.24
C LEU A 211 8.64 -16.03 24.64
N GLU A 212 8.84 -15.90 23.33
CA GLU A 212 10.10 -16.34 22.69
C GLU A 212 11.32 -15.57 23.21
N GLN A 213 11.16 -14.33 23.65
CA GLN A 213 12.25 -13.51 24.21
C GLN A 213 12.81 -14.14 25.48
N ASP A 214 11.93 -14.77 26.27
CA ASP A 214 12.27 -15.40 27.55
C ASP A 214 12.24 -16.95 27.46
N ALA A 215 12.50 -17.51 26.27
CA ALA A 215 12.40 -18.94 26.00
C ALA A 215 13.25 -19.84 26.92
N HIS A 216 14.27 -19.27 27.55
CA HIS A 216 15.13 -19.98 28.50
C HIS A 216 14.55 -19.99 29.92
N ASP A 217 13.54 -19.17 30.20
CA ASP A 217 12.91 -19.11 31.52
C ASP A 217 11.88 -20.25 31.66
N PRO A 218 11.99 -21.06 32.72
CA PRO A 218 11.00 -22.08 33.03
C PRO A 218 9.56 -21.50 33.19
N GLU A 219 9.41 -20.29 33.72
CA GLU A 219 8.11 -19.63 33.86
C GLU A 219 7.49 -19.34 32.49
N ALA A 220 8.27 -18.89 31.50
CA ALA A 220 7.78 -18.67 30.15
C ALA A 220 7.25 -19.96 29.51
N ASN A 221 7.85 -21.12 29.81
CA ASN A 221 7.35 -22.41 29.35
C ASN A 221 6.01 -22.80 29.98
N GLU A 222 5.78 -22.48 31.24
CA GLU A 222 4.48 -22.75 31.89
C GLU A 222 3.40 -21.81 31.31
N VAL A 223 3.71 -20.53 31.14
CA VAL A 223 2.80 -19.56 30.50
C VAL A 223 2.46 -19.97 29.07
N TYR A 224 3.43 -20.48 28.32
CA TYR A 224 3.20 -21.00 26.97
C TYR A 224 2.20 -22.18 26.97
N LYS A 225 2.32 -23.11 27.89
CA LYS A 225 1.38 -24.23 28.04
C LYS A 225 -0.02 -23.74 28.46
N GLU A 226 -0.09 -22.75 29.33
CA GLU A 226 -1.34 -22.12 29.72
C GLU A 226 -2.01 -21.43 28.55
N MET A 227 -1.23 -20.72 27.70
CA MET A 227 -1.72 -20.09 26.48
C MET A 227 -2.35 -21.11 25.52
N LEU A 228 -1.69 -22.26 25.30
CA LEU A 228 -2.24 -23.31 24.44
C LEU A 228 -3.54 -23.91 25.00
N LYS A 229 -3.61 -24.11 26.32
CA LYS A 229 -4.83 -24.59 26.99
C LYS A 229 -5.95 -23.56 26.95
N TRP A 230 -5.61 -22.28 27.12
CA TRP A 230 -6.56 -21.18 27.02
C TRP A 230 -7.15 -21.11 25.60
N LEU A 231 -6.30 -21.17 24.56
CA LEU A 231 -6.73 -21.14 23.16
C LEU A 231 -7.64 -22.33 22.80
N GLU A 232 -7.33 -23.52 23.31
CA GLU A 232 -8.18 -24.70 23.18
C GLU A 232 -9.51 -24.55 23.96
N GLY A 233 -9.44 -24.01 25.17
CA GLY A 233 -10.59 -23.83 26.04
C GLY A 233 -11.65 -22.84 25.56
N ILE A 234 -11.25 -21.87 24.73
CA ILE A 234 -12.15 -20.88 24.09
C ILE A 234 -12.49 -21.21 22.63
N ASP A 235 -12.03 -22.35 22.11
CA ASP A 235 -12.35 -22.89 20.77
C ASP A 235 -12.03 -21.90 19.63
N LEU A 236 -10.79 -21.39 19.59
CA LEU A 236 -10.34 -20.44 18.58
C LEU A 236 -9.26 -20.98 17.63
N GLN A 237 -9.01 -22.27 17.64
CA GLN A 237 -7.97 -22.87 16.80
C GLN A 237 -8.24 -22.66 15.30
N ASP A 238 -9.51 -22.71 14.92
CA ASP A 238 -9.95 -22.53 13.53
C ASP A 238 -9.91 -21.07 13.05
N GLU A 239 -9.74 -20.11 13.97
CA GLU A 239 -9.61 -18.70 13.63
C GLU A 239 -8.15 -18.31 13.28
N LEU A 240 -7.19 -19.12 13.73
CA LEU A 240 -5.77 -18.91 13.38
C LEU A 240 -5.54 -19.26 11.92
N GLU A 241 -4.92 -18.34 11.19
CA GLU A 241 -4.46 -18.60 9.83
C GLU A 241 -3.34 -19.65 9.81
N PRO A 242 -3.13 -20.38 8.68
CA PRO A 242 -2.17 -21.47 8.64
C PRO A 242 -0.75 -21.11 9.08
N GLU A 243 -0.27 -19.90 8.73
CA GLU A 243 1.06 -19.44 9.14
C GLU A 243 1.09 -19.05 10.63
N GLU A 244 0.02 -18.46 11.14
CA GLU A 244 -0.12 -18.13 12.56
C GLU A 244 -0.18 -19.40 13.42
N TRP A 245 -0.89 -20.41 12.95
CA TRP A 245 -0.95 -21.71 13.62
C TRP A 245 0.44 -22.34 13.74
N LYS A 246 1.27 -22.22 12.69
CA LYS A 246 2.67 -22.67 12.72
C LYS A 246 3.49 -21.91 13.78
N VAL A 247 3.28 -20.60 13.92
CA VAL A 247 3.94 -19.77 14.92
C VAL A 247 3.50 -20.20 16.32
N VAL A 248 2.20 -20.33 16.56
CA VAL A 248 1.63 -20.66 17.88
C VAL A 248 2.07 -22.05 18.35
N GLN A 249 2.07 -23.06 17.47
CA GLN A 249 2.43 -24.44 17.82
C GLN A 249 3.92 -24.70 17.93
N ARG A 250 4.77 -23.86 17.34
CA ARG A 250 6.22 -24.09 17.37
C ARG A 250 6.73 -24.03 18.80
N PRO A 251 7.47 -25.05 19.29
CA PRO A 251 8.01 -25.09 20.65
C PRO A 251 8.75 -23.80 21.00
N LEU A 252 8.67 -23.38 22.26
CA LEU A 252 9.35 -22.18 22.76
C LEU A 252 10.87 -22.29 22.54
N GLY A 253 11.50 -21.20 22.10
CA GLY A 253 12.91 -21.14 21.72
C GLY A 253 13.22 -21.71 20.34
N LYS A 254 12.19 -21.91 19.48
CA LYS A 254 12.32 -22.47 18.13
C LYS A 254 11.71 -21.61 17.02
N LEU A 255 11.20 -20.42 17.32
CA LEU A 255 10.78 -19.49 16.26
C LEU A 255 12.01 -19.06 15.45
N GLN A 256 11.81 -18.87 14.15
CA GLN A 256 12.79 -18.17 13.35
C GLN A 256 12.77 -16.67 13.74
N PRO A 257 13.92 -15.98 13.72
CA PRO A 257 13.95 -14.56 14.10
C PRO A 257 12.95 -13.69 13.33
N GLN A 258 12.75 -13.96 12.03
CA GLN A 258 11.81 -13.20 11.21
C GLN A 258 10.35 -13.48 11.62
N ASP A 259 10.00 -14.74 11.92
CA ASP A 259 8.66 -15.11 12.40
C ASP A 259 8.35 -14.40 13.72
N GLN A 260 9.34 -14.34 14.62
CA GLN A 260 9.20 -13.63 15.89
C GLN A 260 9.00 -12.13 15.69
N ILE A 261 9.80 -11.49 14.82
CA ILE A 261 9.70 -10.06 14.51
C ILE A 261 8.31 -9.76 13.92
N ASN A 262 7.90 -10.51 12.91
CA ASN A 262 6.61 -10.32 12.26
C ASN A 262 5.45 -10.47 13.25
N ALA A 263 5.47 -11.53 14.07
CA ALA A 263 4.44 -11.75 15.07
C ALA A 263 4.46 -10.69 16.19
N THR A 264 5.60 -10.10 16.51
CA THR A 264 5.69 -8.98 17.47
C THR A 264 5.03 -7.73 16.91
N TRP A 265 5.22 -7.39 15.64
CA TRP A 265 4.57 -6.23 15.04
C TRP A 265 3.05 -6.34 14.99
N ARG A 266 2.50 -7.55 14.95
CA ARG A 266 1.05 -7.80 15.05
C ARG A 266 0.40 -7.23 16.32
N PHE A 267 1.16 -6.84 17.35
CA PHE A 267 0.61 -6.10 18.49
C PHE A 267 -0.05 -4.79 18.08
N GLU A 268 0.47 -4.11 17.08
CA GLU A 268 -0.09 -2.85 16.59
C GLU A 268 -1.45 -3.07 15.92
N GLY A 269 -1.58 -4.13 15.12
CA GLY A 269 -2.85 -4.55 14.56
C GLY A 269 -3.85 -5.04 15.62
N LEU A 270 -3.37 -5.82 16.61
CA LEU A 270 -4.19 -6.23 17.76
C LEU A 270 -4.76 -5.02 18.51
N GLY A 271 -3.96 -3.95 18.68
CA GLY A 271 -4.42 -2.70 19.26
C GLY A 271 -5.61 -2.09 18.54
N VAL A 272 -5.60 -2.13 17.20
CA VAL A 272 -6.72 -1.65 16.36
C VAL A 272 -7.96 -2.51 16.51
N LEU A 273 -7.82 -3.85 16.49
CA LEU A 273 -8.96 -4.76 16.69
C LEU A 273 -9.58 -4.60 18.09
N ALA A 274 -8.74 -4.49 19.11
CA ALA A 274 -9.20 -4.26 20.48
C ALA A 274 -9.88 -2.88 20.63
N TRP A 275 -9.37 -1.85 19.94
CA TRP A 275 -10.02 -0.54 19.88
C TRP A 275 -11.40 -0.63 19.22
N ALA A 276 -11.52 -1.34 18.12
CA ALA A 276 -12.79 -1.51 17.43
C ALA A 276 -13.87 -2.17 18.32
N LEU A 277 -13.46 -3.03 19.25
CA LEU A 277 -14.32 -3.66 20.26
C LEU A 277 -14.52 -2.81 21.53
N GLY A 278 -13.93 -1.60 21.60
CA GLY A 278 -14.00 -0.75 22.80
C GLY A 278 -13.20 -1.26 24.00
N LEU A 279 -12.26 -2.18 23.79
CA LEU A 279 -11.44 -2.79 24.86
C LEU A 279 -10.15 -2.00 25.14
N PHE A 280 -9.68 -1.23 24.19
CA PHE A 280 -8.39 -0.54 24.24
C PHE A 280 -8.46 0.80 23.49
N GLU A 281 -7.56 1.74 23.81
CA GLU A 281 -7.39 2.98 23.04
C GLU A 281 -6.04 2.95 22.32
N ILE A 282 -6.06 3.23 21.00
CA ILE A 282 -4.85 3.24 20.18
C ILE A 282 -4.00 4.44 20.59
N PRO A 283 -2.71 4.25 20.93
CA PRO A 283 -1.82 5.37 21.23
C PRO A 283 -1.50 6.19 19.97
N ASP A 284 -0.88 7.36 20.14
CA ASP A 284 -0.43 8.22 19.05
C ASP A 284 0.47 7.46 18.06
N CYS A 285 0.63 8.04 16.87
CA CYS A 285 1.29 7.34 15.74
C CYS A 285 2.79 7.04 15.98
N ASP A 286 3.42 7.74 16.89
CA ASP A 286 4.82 7.58 17.29
C ASP A 286 5.02 6.78 18.59
N GLN A 287 3.94 6.22 19.11
CA GLN A 287 3.96 5.41 20.33
C GLN A 287 3.50 3.99 20.01
N LEU A 288 4.24 3.00 20.52
CA LEU A 288 3.84 1.61 20.45
C LEU A 288 2.74 1.31 21.47
N VAL A 289 1.92 0.31 21.18
CA VAL A 289 0.95 -0.22 22.15
C VAL A 289 1.67 -0.81 23.38
N ASP A 290 1.13 -0.57 24.56
CA ASP A 290 1.57 -1.29 25.75
C ASP A 290 1.07 -2.74 25.69
N THR A 291 1.99 -3.65 25.39
CA THR A 291 1.68 -5.07 25.15
C THR A 291 1.02 -5.74 26.36
N ASN A 292 1.43 -5.38 27.58
CA ASN A 292 0.87 -5.95 28.80
C ASN A 292 -0.55 -5.43 29.08
N VAL A 293 -0.78 -4.14 28.86
CA VAL A 293 -2.11 -3.54 29.01
C VAL A 293 -3.06 -4.13 27.97
N LEU A 294 -2.61 -4.22 26.73
CA LEU A 294 -3.40 -4.73 25.61
C LEU A 294 -3.78 -6.21 25.80
N LEU A 295 -2.84 -7.09 26.14
CA LEU A 295 -3.12 -8.51 26.37
C LEU A 295 -4.11 -8.72 27.52
N ARG A 296 -4.00 -7.94 28.61
CA ARG A 296 -4.98 -7.98 29.70
C ARG A 296 -6.36 -7.50 29.26
N ALA A 297 -6.42 -6.43 28.47
CA ALA A 297 -7.68 -5.91 27.94
C ALA A 297 -8.38 -6.93 27.02
N CYS A 298 -7.62 -7.72 26.26
CA CYS A 298 -8.12 -8.84 25.46
C CYS A 298 -8.45 -10.10 26.28
N GLY A 299 -8.29 -10.10 27.60
CA GLY A 299 -8.56 -11.28 28.44
C GLY A 299 -7.61 -12.45 28.18
N MET A 300 -6.36 -12.17 27.78
CA MET A 300 -5.36 -13.20 27.53
C MET A 300 -5.12 -14.02 28.80
N LEU A 301 -5.24 -15.35 28.70
CA LEU A 301 -5.21 -16.34 29.79
C LEU A 301 -6.36 -16.25 30.82
N ASP A 302 -7.31 -15.35 30.62
CA ASP A 302 -8.53 -15.23 31.45
C ASP A 302 -9.75 -15.75 30.66
N VAL A 303 -10.13 -17.00 30.92
CA VAL A 303 -11.23 -17.68 30.23
C VAL A 303 -12.58 -16.98 30.50
N GLU A 304 -12.76 -16.38 31.67
CA GLU A 304 -14.02 -15.70 32.02
C GLU A 304 -14.13 -14.39 31.21
N LEU A 305 -13.08 -13.57 31.19
CA LEU A 305 -13.07 -12.31 30.45
C LEU A 305 -13.13 -12.56 28.95
N SER A 306 -12.36 -13.53 28.41
CA SER A 306 -12.45 -13.95 27.02
C SER A 306 -13.84 -14.42 26.64
N GLY A 307 -14.50 -15.21 27.53
CA GLY A 307 -15.87 -15.65 27.35
C GLY A 307 -16.87 -14.49 27.31
N GLN A 308 -16.66 -13.44 28.10
CA GLN A 308 -17.48 -12.22 28.06
C GLN A 308 -17.28 -11.45 26.73
N ILE A 309 -16.05 -11.32 26.25
CA ILE A 309 -15.73 -10.67 24.96
C ILE A 309 -16.42 -11.44 23.83
N LEU A 310 -16.34 -12.77 23.80
CA LEU A 310 -16.95 -13.61 22.77
C LEU A 310 -18.50 -13.68 22.90
N GLY A 311 -19.04 -13.54 24.11
CA GLY A 311 -20.45 -13.74 24.35
C GLY A 311 -21.37 -12.61 23.92
N ASN A 312 -20.88 -11.38 23.86
CA ASN A 312 -21.65 -10.21 23.43
C ASN A 312 -20.73 -9.09 22.91
N PRO A 313 -19.96 -9.32 21.86
CA PRO A 313 -19.07 -8.31 21.29
C PRO A 313 -19.87 -7.15 20.70
N GLN A 314 -19.34 -5.95 20.83
CA GLN A 314 -19.89 -4.75 20.23
C GLN A 314 -18.81 -4.02 19.49
N LEU A 315 -19.05 -3.67 18.23
CA LEU A 315 -18.14 -2.83 17.46
C LEU A 315 -18.46 -1.35 17.67
N ARG A 316 -17.44 -0.53 17.53
CA ARG A 316 -17.63 0.91 17.33
C ARG A 316 -18.47 1.16 16.09
N PRO A 317 -19.20 2.31 16.03
CA PRO A 317 -19.95 2.68 14.83
C PRO A 317 -19.11 2.65 13.56
N LEU A 318 -19.71 2.26 12.44
CA LEU A 318 -19.03 2.15 11.14
C LEU A 318 -18.35 3.47 10.75
N GLU A 319 -18.99 4.60 11.04
CA GLU A 319 -18.42 5.92 10.77
C GLU A 319 -17.10 6.17 11.52
N GLU A 320 -16.97 5.64 12.74
CA GLU A 320 -15.72 5.74 13.51
C GLU A 320 -14.64 4.84 12.93
N LEU A 321 -15.00 3.61 12.49
CA LEU A 321 -14.08 2.69 11.83
C LEU A 321 -13.55 3.31 10.53
N GLN A 322 -14.43 3.83 9.69
CA GLN A 322 -14.08 4.48 8.42
C GLN A 322 -13.26 5.76 8.61
N ALA A 323 -13.58 6.57 9.63
CA ALA A 323 -12.78 7.75 9.97
C ALA A 323 -11.35 7.35 10.38
N LYS A 324 -11.22 6.29 11.19
CA LYS A 324 -9.92 5.74 11.60
C LYS A 324 -9.16 5.14 10.41
N GLN A 325 -9.85 4.46 9.49
CA GLN A 325 -9.25 3.94 8.25
C GLN A 325 -8.63 5.07 7.42
N LYS A 326 -9.39 6.14 7.17
CA LYS A 326 -8.89 7.30 6.41
C LYS A 326 -7.69 7.97 7.10
N GLN A 327 -7.70 8.07 8.42
CA GLN A 327 -6.59 8.63 9.20
C GLN A 327 -5.33 7.75 9.09
N LEU A 328 -5.46 6.43 9.29
CA LEU A 328 -4.34 5.49 9.22
C LEU A 328 -3.80 5.33 7.79
N PHE A 329 -4.67 5.43 6.79
CA PHE A 329 -4.26 5.51 5.40
C PHE A 329 -3.38 6.75 5.14
N ALA A 330 -3.83 7.94 5.56
CA ALA A 330 -3.09 9.18 5.37
C ALA A 330 -1.72 9.14 6.07
N LEU A 331 -1.67 8.60 7.29
CA LEU A 331 -0.44 8.39 8.04
C LEU A 331 0.52 7.46 7.28
N HIS A 332 0.06 6.27 6.93
CA HIS A 332 0.86 5.25 6.24
C HIS A 332 1.34 5.76 4.89
N TRP A 333 0.45 6.44 4.13
CA TRP A 333 0.79 7.07 2.86
C TRP A 333 1.94 8.07 3.01
N ARG A 334 1.87 9.00 3.99
CA ARG A 334 2.92 10.00 4.18
C ARG A 334 4.25 9.36 4.57
N LEU A 335 4.23 8.38 5.46
CA LEU A 335 5.44 7.66 5.88
C LEU A 335 6.04 6.87 4.71
N ARG A 336 5.23 6.19 3.90
CA ARG A 336 5.70 5.48 2.71
C ARG A 336 6.25 6.44 1.66
N ASN A 337 5.58 7.57 1.43
CA ASN A 337 6.08 8.60 0.53
C ASN A 337 7.47 9.08 0.97
N TYR A 338 7.66 9.36 2.27
CA TYR A 338 8.95 9.76 2.82
C TYR A 338 10.02 8.64 2.74
N HIS A 339 9.61 7.40 2.91
CA HIS A 339 10.51 6.25 2.73
C HIS A 339 11.06 6.14 1.30
N LEU A 340 10.21 6.41 0.31
CA LEU A 340 10.56 6.34 -1.10
C LEU A 340 11.33 7.60 -1.57
N ASP A 341 10.98 8.75 -1.05
CA ASP A 341 11.62 10.04 -1.35
C ASP A 341 11.67 10.88 -0.07
N SER A 342 12.82 10.88 0.61
CA SER A 342 13.04 11.51 1.91
C SER A 342 13.00 13.05 1.85
N LYS A 343 11.97 13.60 1.19
CA LYS A 343 11.76 15.05 1.07
C LYS A 343 10.70 15.56 2.03
N VAL A 344 10.94 16.76 2.52
CA VAL A 344 9.93 17.57 3.21
C VAL A 344 8.85 17.95 2.21
N MET A 345 7.59 17.87 2.64
CA MET A 345 6.47 18.37 1.85
C MET A 345 5.54 19.19 2.74
N ASP A 346 4.77 20.07 2.15
CA ASP A 346 3.59 20.63 2.81
C ASP A 346 2.47 19.59 2.76
N PHE A 347 2.50 18.68 3.74
CA PHE A 347 1.53 17.58 3.81
C PHE A 347 0.12 18.06 4.10
N GLU A 348 0.00 19.17 4.86
CA GLU A 348 -1.29 19.80 5.15
C GLU A 348 -1.95 20.35 3.87
N GLU A 349 -1.18 21.03 3.02
CA GLU A 349 -1.66 21.49 1.71
C GLU A 349 -1.89 20.32 0.75
N PHE A 350 -0.97 19.36 0.70
CA PHE A 350 -1.08 18.18 -0.16
C PHE A 350 -2.33 17.36 0.16
N ALA A 351 -2.61 17.12 1.44
CA ALA A 351 -3.78 16.33 1.88
C ALA A 351 -5.12 16.87 1.37
N GLN A 352 -5.21 18.19 1.13
CA GLN A 352 -6.42 18.83 0.60
C GLN A 352 -6.55 18.72 -0.92
N LYS A 353 -5.42 18.55 -1.63
CA LYS A 353 -5.35 18.68 -3.10
C LYS A 353 -4.86 17.42 -3.80
N CYS A 354 -4.62 16.32 -3.06
CA CYS A 354 -4.09 15.12 -3.68
C CYS A 354 -5.08 14.51 -4.68
N TRP A 355 -4.57 14.03 -5.79
CA TRP A 355 -5.31 13.63 -6.98
C TRP A 355 -6.22 12.41 -6.77
N PHE A 356 -5.92 11.56 -5.79
CA PHE A 356 -6.72 10.36 -5.46
C PHE A 356 -7.79 10.63 -4.39
N GLY A 357 -8.05 11.89 -4.06
CA GLY A 357 -9.02 12.33 -3.07
C GLY A 357 -8.35 12.87 -1.79
N PRO A 358 -9.05 13.71 -1.03
CA PRO A 358 -8.48 14.35 0.14
C PRO A 358 -8.08 13.31 1.19
N LEU A 359 -6.89 13.49 1.77
CA LEU A 359 -6.41 12.68 2.88
C LEU A 359 -6.94 13.24 4.21
N SER A 360 -7.36 12.33 5.10
CA SER A 360 -7.81 12.72 6.44
C SER A 360 -6.62 12.82 7.38
N ILE A 361 -6.19 14.04 7.67
CA ILE A 361 -5.11 14.29 8.62
C ILE A 361 -5.62 14.67 10.02
N ASP A 362 -6.92 14.59 10.23
CA ASP A 362 -7.54 14.87 11.53
C ASP A 362 -6.99 13.92 12.61
N GLY A 363 -6.47 14.52 13.69
CA GLY A 363 -5.87 13.75 14.78
C GLY A 363 -4.42 13.29 14.51
N LEU A 364 -3.82 13.65 13.38
CA LEU A 364 -2.38 13.52 13.18
C LEU A 364 -1.67 14.77 13.69
N THR A 365 -0.49 14.59 14.27
CA THR A 365 0.37 15.72 14.66
C THR A 365 1.00 16.31 13.40
N ILE A 366 0.79 17.61 13.16
CA ILE A 366 1.42 18.35 12.06
C ILE A 366 2.38 19.38 12.65
N ILE A 367 3.63 19.40 12.18
CA ILE A 367 4.67 20.33 12.61
C ILE A 367 5.25 20.99 11.35
N ASP A 368 5.17 22.33 11.30
CA ASP A 368 5.65 23.13 10.17
C ASP A 368 5.13 22.64 8.80
N GLY A 369 3.84 22.26 8.76
CA GLY A 369 3.14 21.82 7.54
C GLY A 369 3.34 20.35 7.17
N ASP A 370 4.23 19.60 7.83
CA ASP A 370 4.46 18.17 7.56
C ASP A 370 4.12 17.30 8.78
N LEU A 371 4.07 15.97 8.59
CA LEU A 371 3.82 15.02 9.67
C LEU A 371 4.84 15.19 10.80
N GLY A 372 4.35 15.25 12.04
CA GLY A 372 5.13 15.27 13.25
C GLY A 372 5.29 13.88 13.88
N LEU A 373 6.50 13.55 14.30
CA LEU A 373 6.84 12.32 15.03
C LEU A 373 7.74 12.72 16.21
N PHE A 374 7.47 12.22 17.41
CA PHE A 374 8.30 12.45 18.62
C PHE A 374 8.59 13.94 18.86
N ASP A 375 7.56 14.78 18.76
CA ASP A 375 7.66 16.25 18.88
C ASP A 375 8.61 16.93 17.86
N LYS A 376 8.91 16.26 16.74
CA LYS A 376 9.74 16.76 15.64
C LYS A 376 8.99 16.65 14.32
N ARG A 377 9.36 17.48 13.35
CA ARG A 377 8.91 17.24 11.96
C ARG A 377 9.54 15.96 11.42
N LEU A 378 8.84 15.25 10.54
CA LEU A 378 9.20 13.94 9.99
C LEU A 378 10.66 13.85 9.51
N ASP A 379 11.17 14.87 8.83
CA ASP A 379 12.55 14.90 8.32
C ASP A 379 13.63 15.04 9.43
N GLN A 380 13.23 15.31 10.66
CA GLN A 380 14.12 15.41 11.82
C GLN A 380 14.07 14.16 12.70
N ALA A 381 13.19 13.22 12.39
CA ALA A 381 13.14 11.93 13.07
C ALA A 381 14.41 11.12 12.76
N THR A 382 14.90 10.39 13.74
CA THR A 382 16.01 9.43 13.54
C THR A 382 15.50 8.24 12.71
N GLU A 383 16.43 7.47 12.13
CA GLU A 383 16.08 6.26 11.38
C GLU A 383 15.31 5.25 12.26
N GLU A 384 15.66 5.14 13.55
CA GLU A 384 14.95 4.27 14.49
C GLU A 384 13.53 4.76 14.77
N GLU A 385 13.36 6.06 15.03
CA GLU A 385 12.04 6.69 15.24
C GLU A 385 11.15 6.55 13.99
N PHE A 386 11.73 6.79 12.81
CA PHE A 386 11.02 6.61 11.54
C PHE A 386 10.61 5.15 11.32
N SER A 387 11.52 4.20 11.47
CA SER A 387 11.26 2.77 11.27
C SER A 387 10.17 2.25 12.22
N LEU A 388 10.17 2.74 13.45
CA LEU A 388 9.15 2.41 14.44
C LEU A 388 7.78 2.93 14.00
N ALA A 389 7.66 4.21 13.66
CA ALA A 389 6.40 4.81 13.23
C ALA A 389 5.88 4.19 11.93
N PHE A 390 6.78 3.90 10.98
CA PHE A 390 6.41 3.29 9.70
C PHE A 390 5.87 1.86 9.87
N SER A 391 6.56 1.03 10.64
CA SER A 391 6.12 -0.35 10.89
C SER A 391 4.80 -0.39 11.68
N SER A 392 4.65 0.48 12.68
CA SER A 392 3.41 0.62 13.44
C SER A 392 2.24 1.07 12.57
N ALA A 393 2.44 2.11 11.73
CA ALA A 393 1.42 2.61 10.83
C ALA A 393 0.97 1.55 9.82
N ARG A 394 1.89 0.76 9.28
CA ARG A 394 1.60 -0.33 8.36
C ARG A 394 0.69 -1.38 8.98
N GLU A 395 1.03 -1.89 10.16
CA GLU A 395 0.25 -2.93 10.85
C GLU A 395 -1.12 -2.40 11.29
N ARG A 396 -1.19 -1.14 11.76
CA ARG A 396 -2.47 -0.50 12.12
C ARG A 396 -3.35 -0.30 10.89
N HIS A 397 -2.76 0.09 9.76
CA HIS A 397 -3.48 0.26 8.49
C HIS A 397 -4.02 -1.06 7.96
N LEU A 398 -3.21 -2.13 7.97
CA LEU A 398 -3.67 -3.48 7.61
C LEU A 398 -4.88 -3.91 8.46
N ALA A 399 -4.81 -3.71 9.77
CA ALA A 399 -5.89 -4.13 10.68
C ALA A 399 -7.19 -3.36 10.46
N ILE A 400 -7.12 -2.05 10.22
CA ILE A 400 -8.34 -1.25 9.98
C ILE A 400 -8.94 -1.54 8.60
N ASN A 401 -8.12 -1.84 7.59
CA ASN A 401 -8.62 -2.25 6.28
C ASN A 401 -9.31 -3.61 6.36
N TRP A 402 -8.77 -4.57 7.12
CA TRP A 402 -9.48 -5.81 7.37
C TRP A 402 -10.86 -5.57 8.02
N LEU A 403 -10.96 -4.64 8.96
CA LEU A 403 -12.22 -4.27 9.62
C LEU A 403 -13.23 -3.60 8.69
N CYS A 404 -12.77 -2.81 7.71
CA CYS A 404 -13.65 -2.04 6.83
C CYS A 404 -13.93 -2.74 5.50
N ASP A 405 -12.92 -3.39 4.92
CA ASP A 405 -12.98 -3.96 3.56
C ASP A 405 -13.19 -5.49 3.57
N GLY A 406 -13.08 -6.12 4.74
CA GLY A 406 -13.54 -7.45 5.06
C GLY A 406 -13.02 -8.63 4.22
N PRO A 407 -11.73 -8.73 3.80
CA PRO A 407 -11.25 -9.94 3.15
C PRO A 407 -11.40 -11.14 4.10
N PHE A 408 -11.49 -12.34 3.52
CA PHE A 408 -11.69 -13.54 4.33
C PHE A 408 -10.55 -13.78 5.31
N LEU A 409 -9.31 -13.62 4.89
CA LEU A 409 -8.14 -13.73 5.75
C LEU A 409 -7.65 -12.35 6.20
N TYR A 410 -7.22 -12.27 7.46
CA TYR A 410 -6.63 -11.04 8.01
C TYR A 410 -5.34 -10.66 7.28
N SER A 411 -4.53 -11.65 6.89
CA SER A 411 -3.28 -11.46 6.15
C SER A 411 -3.48 -11.02 4.70
N GLU A 412 -4.70 -11.11 4.17
CA GLU A 412 -5.06 -10.66 2.81
C GLU A 412 -5.58 -9.22 2.76
N ALA A 413 -5.68 -8.55 3.92
CA ALA A 413 -6.09 -7.15 3.95
C ALA A 413 -5.10 -6.29 3.17
N ASP A 414 -5.63 -5.38 2.38
CA ASP A 414 -4.82 -4.47 1.57
C ASP A 414 -4.05 -3.49 2.49
N GLU A 415 -2.75 -3.40 2.29
CA GLU A 415 -1.87 -2.46 2.97
C GLU A 415 -1.27 -1.42 2.01
N SER A 416 -1.74 -1.39 0.75
CA SER A 416 -1.26 -0.45 -0.26
C SER A 416 -1.67 1.00 0.07
N THR A 417 -0.82 1.93 -0.31
CA THR A 417 -1.04 3.36 -0.09
C THR A 417 -0.60 4.18 -1.29
#